data_bfa91d4b69cd9dd70c6154723a7a0b08
#
_entry.id   bfa91d4b69cd9dd70c6154723a7a0b08
#
_cell.length_a   1.000
_cell.length_b   1.000
_cell.length_c   1.000
_cell.angle_alpha   90.00
_cell.angle_beta   90.00
_cell.angle_gamma   90.00
#
_symmetry.space_group_name_H-M   'P 1'
#
loop_
_entity.id
_entity.type
_entity.pdbx_description
1 polymer ?
#
loop_
_entity_poly.entity_id
_entity_poly.type
_entity_poly.pdbx_seq_one_letter_code
_entity_poly.pdbx_strand_id
1 'polypeptide(L)'
;MTVEELYGQMVDTFQRETGMALAGDGDMAVRLYAVAAQLYALYVQADWVGRQCFPQTAQGDYLDKHAQLRGLERRAATAAVGVLSFETDHPPEADLSIPEGTVCMTAAQVRFETTEAGVLKA
;
A
#
# COMPACT_ATOMS: atom_id res chain seq x y z
N MET A 1 -21.77 -6.25 -1.27
CA MET A 1 -22.10 -7.39 -0.36
C MET A 1 -21.33 -7.15 0.94
N THR A 2 -22.00 -7.19 2.08
CA THR A 2 -21.41 -7.02 3.42
C THR A 2 -21.51 -8.31 4.22
N VAL A 3 -20.88 -8.36 5.40
CA VAL A 3 -20.99 -9.51 6.31
C VAL A 3 -22.45 -9.69 6.74
N GLU A 4 -23.15 -8.59 7.03
CA GLU A 4 -24.55 -8.57 7.47
C GLU A 4 -25.48 -9.10 6.40
N GLU A 5 -25.27 -8.74 5.13
CA GLU A 5 -26.05 -9.26 3.99
C GLU A 5 -25.84 -10.78 3.84
N LEU A 6 -24.60 -11.26 3.94
CA LEU A 6 -24.30 -12.69 3.88
C LEU A 6 -24.94 -13.45 5.05
N TYR A 7 -24.80 -12.90 6.27
CA TYR A 7 -25.42 -13.47 7.45
C TYR A 7 -26.95 -13.54 7.31
N GLY A 8 -27.58 -12.45 6.85
CA GLY A 8 -29.04 -12.41 6.60
C GLY A 8 -29.48 -13.52 5.63
N GLN A 9 -28.78 -13.69 4.50
CA GLN A 9 -29.06 -14.77 3.53
C GLN A 9 -28.92 -16.17 4.15
N MET A 10 -27.93 -16.36 5.02
CA MET A 10 -27.72 -17.65 5.73
C MET A 10 -28.84 -17.92 6.73
N VAL A 11 -29.29 -16.91 7.48
CA VAL A 11 -30.41 -17.00 8.41
C VAL A 11 -31.72 -17.33 7.68
N ASP A 12 -32.00 -16.62 6.59
CA ASP A 12 -33.19 -16.85 5.76
C ASP A 12 -33.20 -18.28 5.19
N THR A 13 -32.03 -18.74 4.73
CA THR A 13 -31.90 -20.11 4.24
C THR A 13 -32.13 -21.12 5.35
N PHE A 14 -31.54 -20.93 6.53
CA PHE A 14 -31.72 -21.80 7.68
C PHE A 14 -33.21 -21.89 8.08
N GLN A 15 -33.91 -20.75 8.20
CA GLN A 15 -35.34 -20.69 8.53
C GLN A 15 -36.20 -21.39 7.49
N ARG A 16 -35.91 -21.18 6.21
CA ARG A 16 -36.66 -21.81 5.11
C ARG A 16 -36.51 -23.34 5.12
N GLU A 17 -35.29 -23.85 5.34
CA GLU A 17 -35.02 -25.28 5.28
C GLU A 17 -35.44 -26.03 6.56
N THR A 18 -35.38 -25.37 7.72
CA THR A 18 -35.69 -26.04 9.02
C THR A 18 -37.11 -25.70 9.56
N GLY A 19 -37.71 -24.63 9.08
CA GLY A 19 -38.94 -24.07 9.65
C GLY A 19 -38.76 -23.44 11.04
N MET A 20 -37.53 -23.35 11.56
CA MET A 20 -37.24 -22.84 12.90
C MET A 20 -36.72 -21.40 12.83
N ALA A 21 -37.24 -20.54 13.70
CA ALA A 21 -36.68 -19.21 13.90
C ALA A 21 -35.32 -19.28 14.63
N LEU A 22 -34.34 -18.56 14.14
CA LEU A 22 -33.02 -18.48 14.76
C LEU A 22 -33.05 -17.43 15.89
N ALA A 23 -32.69 -17.81 17.13
CA ALA A 23 -32.46 -16.87 18.20
C ALA A 23 -31.18 -16.07 17.94
N GLY A 24 -31.26 -14.72 17.96
CA GLY A 24 -30.14 -13.85 17.58
C GLY A 24 -28.91 -13.94 18.47
N ASP A 25 -29.07 -14.41 19.71
CA ASP A 25 -28.02 -14.63 20.71
C ASP A 25 -27.63 -16.12 20.88
N GLY A 26 -28.24 -17.01 20.06
CA GLY A 26 -27.98 -18.44 20.11
C GLY A 26 -26.64 -18.85 19.51
N ASP A 27 -26.10 -19.99 19.96
CA ASP A 27 -24.86 -20.57 19.46
C ASP A 27 -24.84 -20.71 17.93
N MET A 28 -25.97 -21.11 17.33
CA MET A 28 -26.11 -21.23 15.89
C MET A 28 -25.99 -19.87 15.17
N ALA A 29 -26.56 -18.81 15.74
CA ALA A 29 -26.45 -17.46 15.19
C ALA A 29 -24.99 -16.99 15.14
N VAL A 30 -24.25 -17.21 16.24
CA VAL A 30 -22.81 -16.87 16.31
C VAL A 30 -22.00 -17.66 15.29
N ARG A 31 -22.27 -18.94 15.13
CA ARG A 31 -21.59 -19.79 14.13
C ARG A 31 -21.86 -19.33 12.71
N LEU A 32 -23.11 -19.05 12.38
CA LEU A 32 -23.47 -18.53 11.05
C LEU A 32 -22.81 -17.17 10.78
N TYR A 33 -22.76 -16.30 11.78
CA TYR A 33 -22.06 -15.01 11.63
C TYR A 33 -20.55 -15.20 11.40
N ALA A 34 -19.92 -16.11 12.13
CA ALA A 34 -18.50 -16.41 11.95
C ALA A 34 -18.21 -16.95 10.53
N VAL A 35 -19.09 -17.81 10.00
CA VAL A 35 -18.97 -18.32 8.63
C VAL A 35 -19.21 -17.18 7.61
N ALA A 36 -20.21 -16.32 7.82
CA ALA A 36 -20.48 -15.16 6.96
C ALA A 36 -19.27 -14.22 6.90
N ALA A 37 -18.59 -14.01 8.03
CA ALA A 37 -17.37 -13.19 8.08
C ALA A 37 -16.23 -13.79 7.23
N GLN A 38 -16.03 -15.11 7.28
CA GLN A 38 -15.02 -15.80 6.46
C GLN A 38 -15.39 -15.78 4.97
N LEU A 39 -16.65 -15.98 4.63
CA LEU A 39 -17.14 -15.87 3.25
C LEU A 39 -16.97 -14.47 2.69
N TYR A 40 -17.21 -13.45 3.52
CA TYR A 40 -16.96 -12.07 3.12
C TYR A 40 -15.48 -11.81 2.83
N ALA A 41 -14.57 -12.29 3.67
CA ALA A 41 -13.14 -12.18 3.42
C ALA A 41 -12.73 -12.84 2.09
N LEU A 42 -13.29 -14.02 1.79
CA LEU A 42 -13.07 -14.71 0.53
C LEU A 42 -13.65 -13.91 -0.66
N TYR A 43 -14.82 -13.31 -0.48
CA TYR A 43 -15.45 -12.47 -1.50
C TYR A 43 -14.60 -11.24 -1.84
N VAL A 44 -14.08 -10.56 -0.82
CA VAL A 44 -13.15 -9.41 -1.00
C VAL A 44 -11.89 -9.85 -1.76
N GLN A 45 -11.36 -11.02 -1.43
CA GLN A 45 -10.19 -11.56 -2.12
C GLN A 45 -10.49 -11.93 -3.58
N ALA A 46 -11.67 -12.48 -3.85
CA ALA A 46 -12.11 -12.79 -5.22
C ALA A 46 -12.27 -11.51 -6.08
N ASP A 47 -12.86 -10.45 -5.52
CA ASP A 47 -12.96 -9.15 -6.20
C ASP A 47 -11.56 -8.57 -6.49
N TRP A 48 -10.65 -8.65 -5.51
CA TRP A 48 -9.27 -8.22 -5.72
C TRP A 48 -8.59 -9.01 -6.84
N VAL A 49 -8.70 -10.35 -6.85
CA VAL A 49 -8.16 -11.19 -7.92
C VAL A 49 -8.76 -10.80 -9.27
N GLY A 50 -10.09 -10.59 -9.33
CA GLY A 50 -10.77 -10.14 -10.54
C GLY A 50 -10.17 -8.85 -11.11
N ARG A 51 -9.84 -7.89 -10.24
CA ARG A 51 -9.18 -6.63 -10.63
C ARG A 51 -7.77 -6.85 -11.18
N GLN A 52 -7.04 -7.87 -10.68
CA GLN A 52 -5.70 -8.20 -11.19
C GLN A 52 -5.72 -8.89 -12.56
N CYS A 53 -6.86 -9.41 -13.00
CA CYS A 53 -6.99 -10.07 -14.30
C CYS A 53 -6.91 -9.10 -15.49
N PHE A 54 -7.11 -7.80 -15.27
CA PHE A 54 -7.13 -6.80 -16.33
C PHE A 54 -5.98 -5.79 -16.16
N PRO A 55 -5.21 -5.48 -17.21
CA PRO A 55 -4.10 -4.52 -17.14
C PRO A 55 -4.51 -3.13 -16.64
N GLN A 56 -5.77 -2.72 -16.90
CA GLN A 56 -6.29 -1.41 -16.51
C GLN A 56 -6.48 -1.26 -15.00
N THR A 57 -6.66 -2.37 -14.28
CA THR A 57 -6.93 -2.41 -12.84
C THR A 57 -5.87 -3.17 -12.05
N ALA A 58 -4.98 -3.88 -12.75
CA ALA A 58 -3.87 -4.60 -12.14
C ALA A 58 -2.83 -3.64 -11.55
N GLN A 59 -2.22 -4.02 -10.43
CA GLN A 59 -1.24 -3.23 -9.71
C GLN A 59 0.01 -4.06 -9.37
N GLY A 60 1.13 -3.37 -9.15
CA GLY A 60 2.38 -3.98 -8.74
C GLY A 60 2.82 -5.12 -9.66
N ASP A 61 3.19 -6.25 -9.08
CA ASP A 61 3.71 -7.43 -9.79
C ASP A 61 2.72 -8.02 -10.79
N TYR A 62 1.40 -7.87 -10.55
CA TYR A 62 0.39 -8.36 -11.51
C TYR A 62 0.39 -7.52 -12.78
N LEU A 63 0.53 -6.20 -12.66
CA LEU A 63 0.68 -5.33 -13.83
C LEU A 63 1.99 -5.66 -14.57
N ASP A 64 3.06 -5.95 -13.86
CA ASP A 64 4.33 -6.34 -14.46
C ASP A 64 4.22 -7.66 -15.25
N LYS A 65 3.47 -8.64 -14.74
CA LYS A 65 3.16 -9.88 -15.47
C LYS A 65 2.38 -9.60 -16.76
N HIS A 66 1.40 -8.69 -16.73
CA HIS A 66 0.69 -8.28 -17.94
C HIS A 66 1.61 -7.57 -18.94
N ALA A 67 2.54 -6.74 -18.47
CA ALA A 67 3.53 -6.06 -19.30
C ALA A 67 4.48 -7.07 -19.98
N GLN A 68 4.97 -8.06 -19.23
CA GLN A 68 5.83 -9.12 -19.73
C GLN A 68 5.18 -9.93 -20.87
N LEU A 69 3.87 -10.18 -20.83
CA LEU A 69 3.14 -10.81 -21.92
C LEU A 69 3.21 -10.02 -23.24
N ARG A 70 3.54 -8.73 -23.18
CA ARG A 70 3.71 -7.83 -24.31
C ARG A 70 5.17 -7.47 -24.58
N GLY A 71 6.13 -8.16 -23.93
CA GLY A 71 7.55 -7.89 -24.06
C GLY A 71 7.98 -6.55 -23.45
N LEU A 72 7.20 -6.02 -22.51
CA LEU A 72 7.49 -4.77 -21.78
C LEU A 72 8.02 -5.07 -20.39
N GLU A 73 8.96 -4.26 -19.93
CA GLU A 73 9.50 -4.32 -18.58
C GLU A 73 9.34 -2.96 -17.86
N ARG A 74 9.12 -3.02 -16.57
CA ARG A 74 9.09 -1.81 -15.73
C ARG A 74 10.50 -1.22 -15.67
N ARG A 75 10.61 0.09 -15.92
CA ARG A 75 11.87 0.80 -15.66
C ARG A 75 12.13 0.82 -14.16
N ALA A 76 13.36 0.47 -13.77
CA ALA A 76 13.78 0.56 -12.38
C ALA A 76 13.66 2.01 -11.87
N ALA A 77 13.35 2.15 -10.60
CA ALA A 77 13.42 3.46 -9.95
C ALA A 77 14.86 3.98 -9.97
N THR A 78 15.03 5.24 -10.31
CA THR A 78 16.32 5.94 -10.21
C THR A 78 16.23 6.97 -9.09
N ALA A 79 17.36 7.19 -8.41
CA ALA A 79 17.44 8.23 -7.39
C ALA A 79 17.20 9.61 -8.03
N ALA A 80 16.47 10.47 -7.34
CA ALA A 80 16.34 11.87 -7.73
C ALA A 80 17.68 12.58 -7.47
N VAL A 81 18.07 13.43 -8.41
CA VAL A 81 19.28 14.28 -8.30
C VAL A 81 18.82 15.73 -8.28
N GLY A 82 19.45 16.53 -7.43
CA GLY A 82 19.18 17.95 -7.31
C GLY A 82 20.43 18.72 -6.91
N VAL A 83 20.32 20.04 -6.88
CA VAL A 83 21.39 20.92 -6.42
C VAL A 83 21.03 21.41 -5.02
N LEU A 84 22.01 21.35 -4.11
CA LEU A 84 21.90 21.88 -2.75
C LEU A 84 22.76 23.17 -2.66
N SER A 85 22.23 24.18 -2.02
CA SER A 85 22.96 25.39 -1.64
C SER A 85 23.21 25.34 -0.14
N PHE A 86 24.45 25.53 0.26
CA PHE A 86 24.86 25.66 1.66
C PHE A 86 25.17 27.14 1.92
N GLU A 87 24.50 27.70 2.89
CA GLU A 87 24.61 29.12 3.24
C GLU A 87 24.85 29.25 4.75
N THR A 88 25.55 30.32 5.15
CA THR A 88 25.74 30.69 6.54
C THR A 88 25.30 32.15 6.74
N ASP A 89 24.75 32.44 7.91
CA ASP A 89 24.35 33.81 8.28
C ASP A 89 25.54 34.76 8.48
N HIS A 90 26.71 34.23 8.77
CA HIS A 90 27.94 34.96 8.99
C HIS A 90 29.08 34.26 8.22
N PRO A 91 30.03 35.06 7.64
CA PRO A 91 31.22 34.46 7.02
C PRO A 91 31.96 33.56 8.04
N PRO A 92 32.33 32.33 7.67
CA PRO A 92 33.11 31.51 8.54
C PRO A 92 34.53 32.07 8.72
N GLU A 93 35.16 31.83 9.91
CA GLU A 93 36.53 32.31 10.19
C GLU A 93 37.60 31.57 9.34
N ALA A 94 37.24 30.39 8.80
CA ALA A 94 38.05 29.58 7.91
C ALA A 94 37.17 28.83 6.91
N ASP A 95 37.77 28.40 5.78
CA ASP A 95 37.09 27.59 4.79
C ASP A 95 36.43 26.34 5.44
N LEU A 96 35.11 26.18 5.24
CA LEU A 96 34.34 25.05 5.75
C LEU A 96 34.20 24.00 4.65
N SER A 97 34.76 22.82 4.87
CA SER A 97 34.64 21.69 3.95
C SER A 97 33.35 20.92 4.19
N ILE A 98 32.62 20.66 3.11
CA ILE A 98 31.42 19.84 3.08
C ILE A 98 31.80 18.56 2.34
N PRO A 99 32.01 17.42 3.02
CA PRO A 99 32.42 16.18 2.38
C PRO A 99 31.30 15.57 1.53
N GLU A 100 31.69 14.77 0.56
CA GLU A 100 30.78 13.83 -0.14
C GLU A 100 30.10 12.91 0.89
N GLY A 101 28.83 12.54 0.65
CA GLY A 101 28.03 11.72 1.60
C GLY A 101 27.44 12.54 2.75
N THR A 102 27.57 13.88 2.75
CA THR A 102 26.91 14.73 3.74
C THR A 102 25.39 14.58 3.60
N VAL A 103 24.74 14.18 4.70
CA VAL A 103 23.29 13.93 4.75
C VAL A 103 22.55 15.26 4.97
N CYS A 104 21.65 15.55 4.06
CA CYS A 104 20.72 16.69 4.14
C CYS A 104 19.29 16.16 4.14
N MET A 105 18.39 16.86 4.80
CA MET A 105 16.99 16.46 4.92
C MET A 105 16.06 17.65 4.64
N THR A 106 14.99 17.40 3.88
CA THR A 106 13.94 18.38 3.70
C THR A 106 13.04 18.49 4.92
N ALA A 107 12.22 19.55 5.00
CA ALA A 107 11.20 19.68 6.04
C ALA A 107 10.20 18.51 6.06
N ALA A 108 10.00 17.83 4.91
CA ALA A 108 9.19 16.62 4.79
C ALA A 108 9.96 15.32 5.11
N GLN A 109 11.15 15.43 5.71
CA GLN A 109 12.00 14.30 6.10
C GLN A 109 12.53 13.45 4.94
N VAL A 110 12.55 13.98 3.72
CA VAL A 110 13.20 13.31 2.60
C VAL A 110 14.70 13.51 2.70
N ARG A 111 15.44 12.41 2.76
CA ARG A 111 16.89 12.38 2.91
C ARG A 111 17.59 12.46 1.56
N PHE A 112 18.61 13.31 1.48
CA PHE A 112 19.55 13.43 0.37
C PHE A 112 20.98 13.28 0.87
N GLU A 113 21.88 12.87 0.00
CA GLU A 113 23.31 12.80 0.26
C GLU A 113 24.05 13.60 -0.84
N THR A 114 25.08 14.35 -0.45
CA THR A 114 25.94 15.03 -1.43
C THR A 114 26.73 14.01 -2.23
N THR A 115 26.78 14.17 -3.56
CA THR A 115 27.55 13.32 -4.49
C THR A 115 28.94 13.86 -4.78
N GLU A 116 29.22 15.08 -4.34
CA GLU A 116 30.49 15.76 -4.53
C GLU A 116 30.82 16.55 -3.27
N ALA A 117 32.11 16.70 -2.98
CA ALA A 117 32.58 17.56 -1.90
C ALA A 117 32.50 19.04 -2.32
N GLY A 118 32.08 19.89 -1.40
CA GLY A 118 32.03 21.34 -1.58
C GLY A 118 32.88 22.06 -0.53
N VAL A 119 33.19 23.34 -0.80
CA VAL A 119 33.87 24.21 0.17
C VAL A 119 33.13 25.53 0.23
N LEU A 120 32.68 25.91 1.42
CA LEU A 120 32.20 27.25 1.71
C LEU A 120 33.40 28.12 2.09
N LYS A 121 33.66 29.15 1.30
CA LYS A 121 34.79 30.04 1.51
C LYS A 121 34.55 31.02 2.65
N ALA A 122 35.66 31.35 3.39
CA ALA A 122 35.67 32.39 4.40
C ALA A 122 35.47 33.77 3.83
#